data_98fb53153d23c75374c49673b9fdfbc9
#
_entry.id   98fb53153d23c75374c49673b9fdfbc9
#
_cell.length_a   1.000
_cell.length_b   1.000
_cell.length_c   1.000
_cell.angle_alpha   90.00
_cell.angle_beta   90.00
_cell.angle_gamma   90.00
#
_symmetry.space_group_name_H-M   'P 1'
#
loop_
_entity.id
_entity.type
_entity.pdbx_description
1 polymer ?
#
loop_
_entity_poly.entity_id
_entity_poly.type
_entity_poly.pdbx_seq_one_letter_code
_entity_poly.pdbx_strand_id
1 'polypeptide(L)'
;PQPPTADALRSLPTDLIYGLPFQTSDSFARTLDRVNAVGPDRMSVFNYAHLPKTFKPQRRIDESQLPEPKEKLKILQMTAEKLSEAGYVYIGMDHFARPDDELAVAQREGTLYRNFQGYSTHSNCDLVGMGMTSIGSVGNCYAQNVRELDTYYEVIDKGQLPVFRGIKLNHDDEIRRGVITQLICHFELAFASIERQWNVDFRDYFEPEMAQLHNMVNDGLLEINDQGIYVTPGGQLLIRNICMVFDVYLKQHSGQRFSKVI
;
A
#
# COMPACT_ATOMS: atom_id res chain seq x y z
N PRO A 1 -19.31 -14.29 27.26
CA PRO A 1 -19.63 -13.60 26.02
C PRO A 1 -19.85 -14.67 24.94
N GLN A 2 -20.94 -14.59 24.22
CA GLN A 2 -21.19 -15.47 23.08
C GLN A 2 -20.15 -15.15 21.99
N PRO A 3 -19.60 -16.15 21.27
CA PRO A 3 -18.77 -15.91 20.12
C PRO A 3 -19.56 -15.09 19.09
N PRO A 4 -18.90 -14.20 18.33
CA PRO A 4 -19.56 -13.43 17.30
C PRO A 4 -20.23 -14.37 16.29
N THR A 5 -21.40 -13.99 15.80
CA THR A 5 -22.11 -14.73 14.77
C THR A 5 -21.33 -14.70 13.46
N ALA A 6 -21.53 -15.67 12.56
CA ALA A 6 -20.87 -15.69 11.26
C ALA A 6 -21.09 -14.39 10.46
N ASP A 7 -22.27 -13.77 10.57
CA ASP A 7 -22.57 -12.50 9.91
C ASP A 7 -21.84 -11.31 10.54
N ALA A 8 -21.61 -11.32 11.85
CA ALA A 8 -20.79 -10.31 12.52
C ALA A 8 -19.30 -10.42 12.15
N LEU A 9 -18.83 -11.62 11.82
CA LEU A 9 -17.45 -11.83 11.36
C LEU A 9 -17.24 -11.41 9.88
N ARG A 10 -18.30 -11.44 9.07
CA ARG A 10 -18.23 -11.00 7.67
C ARG A 10 -17.99 -9.50 7.54
N SER A 11 -18.55 -8.67 8.40
CA SER A 11 -18.39 -7.22 8.39
C SER A 11 -17.04 -6.73 8.97
N LEU A 12 -16.18 -7.64 9.48
CA LEU A 12 -14.91 -7.29 10.07
C LEU A 12 -13.77 -7.45 9.05
N PRO A 13 -12.95 -6.42 8.84
CA PRO A 13 -11.70 -6.57 8.11
C PRO A 13 -10.81 -7.57 8.83
N THR A 14 -10.18 -8.48 8.09
CA THR A 14 -9.31 -9.52 8.63
C THR A 14 -7.89 -9.29 8.19
N ASP A 15 -6.97 -9.15 9.15
CA ASP A 15 -5.55 -8.96 8.88
C ASP A 15 -4.79 -10.26 9.06
N LEU A 16 -3.99 -10.61 8.07
CA LEU A 16 -3.08 -11.75 8.06
C LEU A 16 -1.65 -11.27 7.88
N ILE A 17 -0.71 -12.01 8.45
CA ILE A 17 0.71 -11.73 8.28
C ILE A 17 1.40 -12.98 7.74
N TYR A 18 2.10 -12.84 6.61
CA TYR A 18 2.96 -13.88 6.07
C TYR A 18 4.44 -13.53 6.22
N GLY A 19 5.29 -14.54 6.09
CA GLY A 19 6.74 -14.38 6.28
C GLY A 19 7.20 -14.47 7.75
N LEU A 20 6.38 -15.05 8.63
CA LEU A 20 6.72 -15.32 10.02
C LEU A 20 7.67 -16.53 10.14
N PRO A 21 8.38 -16.70 11.30
CA PRO A 21 9.25 -17.86 11.52
C PRO A 21 8.54 -19.19 11.23
N PHE A 22 9.25 -20.11 10.58
CA PHE A 22 8.78 -21.46 10.18
C PHE A 22 7.58 -21.49 9.22
N GLN A 23 7.13 -20.35 8.73
CA GLN A 23 6.00 -20.31 7.82
C GLN A 23 6.42 -20.74 6.41
N THR A 24 5.61 -21.57 5.79
CA THR A 24 5.76 -22.05 4.42
C THR A 24 4.51 -21.75 3.60
N SER A 25 4.60 -21.84 2.27
CA SER A 25 3.43 -21.70 1.39
C SER A 25 2.32 -22.68 1.77
N ASP A 26 2.64 -23.95 2.09
CA ASP A 26 1.65 -24.96 2.49
C ASP A 26 0.99 -24.62 3.84
N SER A 27 1.76 -24.12 4.82
CA SER A 27 1.20 -23.72 6.11
C SER A 27 0.29 -22.51 5.99
N PHE A 28 0.66 -21.54 5.15
CA PHE A 28 -0.14 -20.36 4.91
C PHE A 28 -1.38 -20.65 4.07
N ALA A 29 -1.29 -21.58 3.10
CA ALA A 29 -2.45 -22.05 2.35
C ALA A 29 -3.55 -22.60 3.27
N ARG A 30 -3.17 -23.42 4.28
CA ARG A 30 -4.14 -23.91 5.28
C ARG A 30 -4.76 -22.79 6.12
N THR A 31 -4.01 -21.73 6.39
CA THR A 31 -4.55 -20.53 7.06
C THR A 31 -5.59 -19.86 6.19
N LEU A 32 -5.30 -19.65 4.91
CA LEU A 32 -6.24 -19.08 3.95
C LEU A 32 -7.50 -19.92 3.79
N ASP A 33 -7.40 -21.25 3.78
CA ASP A 33 -8.58 -22.14 3.73
C ASP A 33 -9.54 -21.90 4.88
N ARG A 34 -9.00 -21.73 6.10
CA ARG A 34 -9.80 -21.45 7.30
C ARG A 34 -10.43 -20.06 7.24
N VAL A 35 -9.68 -19.06 6.78
CA VAL A 35 -10.19 -17.69 6.65
C VAL A 35 -11.26 -17.60 5.55
N ASN A 36 -11.04 -18.27 4.41
CA ASN A 36 -12.03 -18.35 3.33
C ASN A 36 -13.32 -19.03 3.79
N ALA A 37 -13.25 -20.03 4.66
CA ALA A 37 -14.44 -20.68 5.24
C ALA A 37 -15.26 -19.72 6.12
N VAL A 38 -14.64 -18.73 6.75
CA VAL A 38 -15.32 -17.65 7.47
C VAL A 38 -15.93 -16.64 6.52
N GLY A 39 -15.24 -16.35 5.42
CA GLY A 39 -15.68 -15.47 4.33
C GLY A 39 -15.75 -13.99 4.69
N PRO A 40 -14.69 -13.37 5.26
CA PRO A 40 -14.71 -11.94 5.59
C PRO A 40 -14.87 -11.10 4.31
N ASP A 41 -15.43 -9.90 4.43
CA ASP A 41 -15.64 -9.01 3.28
C ASP A 41 -14.34 -8.41 2.78
N ARG A 42 -13.36 -8.16 3.70
CA ARG A 42 -12.04 -7.62 3.40
C ARG A 42 -10.94 -8.42 4.08
N MET A 43 -9.81 -8.53 3.41
CA MET A 43 -8.59 -9.08 3.97
C MET A 43 -7.39 -8.19 3.64
N SER A 44 -6.49 -8.05 4.61
CA SER A 44 -5.17 -7.48 4.41
C SER A 44 -4.14 -8.57 4.72
N VAL A 45 -3.24 -8.85 3.77
CA VAL A 45 -2.26 -9.93 3.89
C VAL A 45 -0.86 -9.33 3.85
N PHE A 46 -0.36 -8.92 5.02
CA PHE A 46 0.88 -8.17 5.15
C PHE A 46 2.13 -9.05 5.13
N ASN A 47 3.19 -8.57 4.45
CA ASN A 47 4.52 -9.16 4.61
C ASN A 47 5.11 -8.77 5.97
N TYR A 48 5.58 -9.76 6.74
CA TYR A 48 6.31 -9.50 7.98
C TYR A 48 7.61 -8.74 7.72
N ALA A 49 7.72 -7.54 8.29
CA ALA A 49 8.92 -6.70 8.23
C ALA A 49 9.81 -6.96 9.46
N HIS A 50 10.97 -7.60 9.24
CA HIS A 50 11.95 -7.84 10.30
C HIS A 50 12.89 -6.64 10.45
N LEU A 51 12.71 -5.84 11.50
CA LEU A 51 13.45 -4.61 11.80
C LEU A 51 13.94 -4.58 13.26
N PRO A 52 14.81 -5.51 13.69
CA PRO A 52 15.22 -5.67 15.09
C PRO A 52 16.01 -4.47 15.63
N LYS A 53 16.59 -3.66 14.75
CA LYS A 53 17.26 -2.41 15.16
C LYS A 53 16.24 -1.37 15.65
N THR A 54 15.05 -1.32 15.05
CA THR A 54 13.97 -0.39 15.37
C THR A 54 13.05 -0.97 16.46
N PHE A 55 12.68 -2.24 16.33
CA PHE A 55 11.73 -2.90 17.22
C PHE A 55 12.45 -3.91 18.13
N LYS A 56 12.75 -3.52 19.35
CA LYS A 56 13.48 -4.34 20.33
C LYS A 56 12.91 -5.77 20.53
N PRO A 57 11.57 -6.00 20.57
CA PRO A 57 11.01 -7.35 20.71
C PRO A 57 11.42 -8.30 19.59
N GLN A 58 11.62 -7.81 18.36
CA GLN A 58 12.02 -8.61 17.21
C GLN A 58 13.44 -9.17 17.31
N ARG A 59 14.29 -8.67 18.22
CA ARG A 59 15.63 -9.19 18.50
C ARG A 59 15.63 -10.62 19.06
N ARG A 60 14.45 -11.09 19.54
CA ARG A 60 14.27 -12.45 20.05
C ARG A 60 13.95 -13.46 18.96
N ILE A 61 13.69 -12.99 17.74
CA ILE A 61 13.39 -13.84 16.59
C ILE A 61 14.71 -14.22 15.93
N ASP A 62 14.93 -15.51 15.76
CA ASP A 62 16.06 -16.06 15.02
C ASP A 62 15.80 -15.83 13.51
N GLU A 63 16.62 -15.00 12.89
CA GLU A 63 16.50 -14.64 11.47
C GLU A 63 16.61 -15.87 10.55
N SER A 64 17.33 -16.92 10.97
CA SER A 64 17.47 -18.16 10.20
C SER A 64 16.16 -18.95 10.06
N GLN A 65 15.18 -18.66 10.90
CA GLN A 65 13.86 -19.30 10.89
C GLN A 65 12.85 -18.55 10.01
N LEU A 66 13.21 -17.36 9.52
CA LEU A 66 12.36 -16.60 8.61
C LEU A 66 12.43 -17.22 7.20
N PRO A 67 11.30 -17.27 6.48
CA PRO A 67 11.31 -17.75 5.11
C PRO A 67 12.16 -16.86 4.21
N GLU A 68 12.89 -17.50 3.31
CA GLU A 68 13.70 -16.81 2.31
C GLU A 68 12.81 -15.95 1.36
N PRO A 69 13.38 -14.95 0.67
CA PRO A 69 12.63 -14.10 -0.26
C PRO A 69 11.84 -14.89 -1.30
N LYS A 70 12.42 -15.98 -1.82
CA LYS A 70 11.75 -16.86 -2.79
C LYS A 70 10.48 -17.50 -2.22
N GLU A 71 10.53 -17.97 -0.97
CA GLU A 71 9.36 -18.56 -0.30
C GLU A 71 8.30 -17.49 0.00
N LYS A 72 8.72 -16.28 0.41
CA LYS A 72 7.79 -15.16 0.60
C LYS A 72 7.07 -14.79 -0.69
N LEU A 73 7.78 -14.72 -1.82
CA LEU A 73 7.19 -14.47 -3.13
C LEU A 73 6.19 -15.57 -3.50
N LYS A 74 6.55 -16.84 -3.26
CA LYS A 74 5.66 -17.98 -3.48
C LYS A 74 4.38 -17.89 -2.64
N ILE A 75 4.51 -17.49 -1.37
CA ILE A 75 3.35 -17.26 -0.49
C ILE A 75 2.46 -16.14 -1.04
N LEU A 76 3.05 -15.03 -1.48
CA LEU A 76 2.30 -13.90 -2.05
C LEU A 76 1.53 -14.29 -3.32
N GLN A 77 2.20 -14.97 -4.25
CA GLN A 77 1.58 -15.45 -5.49
C GLN A 77 0.44 -16.43 -5.21
N MET A 78 0.71 -17.46 -4.40
CA MET A 78 -0.31 -18.42 -3.98
C MET A 78 -1.48 -17.77 -3.27
N THR A 79 -1.24 -16.73 -2.46
CA THR A 79 -2.29 -15.97 -1.79
C THR A 79 -3.19 -15.26 -2.80
N ALA A 80 -2.60 -14.55 -3.76
CA ALA A 80 -3.34 -13.84 -4.79
C ALA A 80 -4.21 -14.80 -5.63
N GLU A 81 -3.64 -15.94 -6.07
CA GLU A 81 -4.36 -16.98 -6.81
C GLU A 81 -5.52 -17.54 -5.98
N LYS A 82 -5.25 -18.00 -4.77
CA LYS A 82 -6.22 -18.67 -3.91
C LYS A 82 -7.38 -17.76 -3.49
N LEU A 83 -7.10 -16.48 -3.21
CA LEU A 83 -8.15 -15.51 -2.88
C LEU A 83 -8.96 -15.11 -4.11
N SER A 84 -8.33 -14.99 -5.28
CA SER A 84 -9.05 -14.74 -6.54
C SER A 84 -9.97 -15.92 -6.89
N GLU A 85 -9.51 -17.16 -6.74
CA GLU A 85 -10.34 -18.36 -6.91
C GLU A 85 -11.52 -18.42 -5.92
N ALA A 86 -11.33 -17.89 -4.70
CA ALA A 86 -12.38 -17.76 -3.71
C ALA A 86 -13.35 -16.58 -3.97
N GLY A 87 -13.16 -15.85 -5.08
CA GLY A 87 -14.03 -14.76 -5.52
C GLY A 87 -13.70 -13.39 -4.92
N TYR A 88 -12.51 -13.20 -4.35
CA TYR A 88 -12.05 -11.88 -3.92
C TYR A 88 -11.40 -11.12 -5.08
N VAL A 89 -11.57 -9.81 -5.06
CA VAL A 89 -10.89 -8.86 -5.95
C VAL A 89 -9.60 -8.41 -5.27
N TYR A 90 -8.48 -8.45 -5.99
CA TYR A 90 -7.24 -7.85 -5.54
C TYR A 90 -7.32 -6.33 -5.67
N ILE A 91 -7.38 -5.63 -4.56
CA ILE A 91 -7.48 -4.16 -4.53
C ILE A 91 -6.12 -3.52 -4.78
N GLY A 92 -5.07 -4.15 -4.31
CA GLY A 92 -3.68 -3.70 -4.46
C GLY A 92 -2.89 -3.81 -3.17
N MET A 93 -1.57 -3.76 -3.30
CA MET A 93 -0.63 -3.92 -2.20
C MET A 93 -0.90 -5.24 -1.46
N ASP A 94 -1.56 -5.17 -0.32
CA ASP A 94 -1.81 -6.31 0.56
C ASP A 94 -3.32 -6.56 0.74
N HIS A 95 -4.20 -5.88 -0.03
CA HIS A 95 -5.64 -5.83 0.21
C HIS A 95 -6.44 -6.62 -0.80
N PHE A 96 -7.43 -7.36 -0.28
CA PHE A 96 -8.42 -8.12 -1.05
C PHE A 96 -9.81 -7.81 -0.50
N ALA A 97 -10.80 -7.75 -1.37
CA ALA A 97 -12.18 -7.44 -0.99
C ALA A 97 -13.19 -8.26 -1.81
N ARG A 98 -14.39 -8.46 -1.28
CA ARG A 98 -15.50 -9.01 -2.05
C ARG A 98 -15.87 -8.08 -3.21
N PRO A 99 -16.41 -8.59 -4.33
CA PRO A 99 -16.75 -7.77 -5.50
C PRO A 99 -17.77 -6.66 -5.25
N ASP A 100 -18.61 -6.82 -4.23
CA ASP A 100 -19.65 -5.89 -3.79
C ASP A 100 -19.18 -4.95 -2.64
N ASP A 101 -17.97 -5.14 -2.14
CA ASP A 101 -17.36 -4.24 -1.17
C ASP A 101 -17.08 -2.86 -1.77
N GLU A 102 -17.22 -1.80 -0.97
CA GLU A 102 -17.04 -0.42 -1.42
C GLU A 102 -15.67 -0.13 -2.06
N LEU A 103 -14.58 -0.81 -1.63
CA LEU A 103 -13.26 -0.63 -2.22
C LEU A 103 -13.19 -1.26 -3.62
N ALA A 104 -13.77 -2.46 -3.82
CA ALA A 104 -13.83 -3.11 -5.12
C ALA A 104 -14.74 -2.34 -6.10
N VAL A 105 -15.85 -1.80 -5.61
CA VAL A 105 -16.74 -0.92 -6.37
C VAL A 105 -15.99 0.35 -6.77
N ALA A 106 -15.35 1.04 -5.82
CA ALA A 106 -14.60 2.26 -6.09
C ALA A 106 -13.44 2.05 -7.07
N GLN A 107 -12.73 0.88 -6.99
CA GLN A 107 -11.68 0.55 -7.95
C GLN A 107 -12.25 0.42 -9.36
N ARG A 108 -13.36 -0.30 -9.52
CA ARG A 108 -14.04 -0.49 -10.82
C ARG A 108 -14.60 0.82 -11.40
N GLU A 109 -15.04 1.74 -10.53
CA GLU A 109 -15.57 3.04 -10.91
C GLU A 109 -14.49 4.14 -11.07
N GLY A 110 -13.23 3.82 -10.83
CA GLY A 110 -12.13 4.77 -10.94
C GLY A 110 -12.08 5.82 -9.83
N THR A 111 -12.73 5.58 -8.69
CA THR A 111 -12.83 6.51 -7.55
C THR A 111 -12.04 6.07 -6.32
N LEU A 112 -11.39 4.90 -6.39
CA LEU A 112 -10.56 4.40 -5.30
C LEU A 112 -9.40 5.36 -5.03
N TYR A 113 -9.15 5.61 -3.76
CA TYR A 113 -8.07 6.45 -3.27
C TYR A 113 -7.21 5.71 -2.25
N ARG A 114 -5.97 6.15 -2.08
CA ARG A 114 -5.07 5.63 -1.05
C ARG A 114 -4.46 6.78 -0.25
N ASN A 115 -4.51 6.67 1.07
CA ASN A 115 -3.88 7.58 2.00
C ASN A 115 -2.92 6.83 2.95
N PHE A 116 -2.47 7.46 4.03
CA PHE A 116 -1.58 6.86 5.02
C PHE A 116 -2.23 5.75 5.88
N GLN A 117 -3.55 5.67 5.90
CA GLN A 117 -4.30 4.63 6.61
C GLN A 117 -4.53 3.39 5.71
N GLY A 118 -4.44 3.54 4.39
CA GLY A 118 -4.72 2.48 3.42
C GLY A 118 -5.64 2.93 2.30
N TYR A 119 -6.36 1.98 1.68
CA TYR A 119 -7.35 2.30 0.65
C TYR A 119 -8.62 2.88 1.25
N SER A 120 -9.22 3.84 0.55
CA SER A 120 -10.38 4.61 0.98
C SER A 120 -11.23 5.04 -0.23
N THR A 121 -12.51 5.26 0.01
CA THR A 121 -13.44 5.87 -0.95
C THR A 121 -13.57 7.39 -0.77
N HIS A 122 -12.79 7.98 0.14
CA HIS A 122 -12.88 9.39 0.54
C HIS A 122 -11.72 10.23 -0.03
N SER A 123 -11.62 10.30 -1.36
CA SER A 123 -10.55 11.01 -2.07
C SER A 123 -10.55 12.54 -1.84
N ASN A 124 -11.70 13.13 -1.59
CA ASN A 124 -11.89 14.58 -1.46
C ASN A 124 -11.91 15.07 0.00
N CYS A 125 -11.47 14.24 0.95
CA CYS A 125 -11.48 14.59 2.37
C CYS A 125 -10.06 14.85 2.88
N ASP A 126 -9.94 15.87 3.73
CA ASP A 126 -8.76 16.03 4.56
C ASP A 126 -8.67 14.90 5.59
N LEU A 127 -7.47 14.43 5.86
CA LEU A 127 -7.20 13.41 6.88
C LEU A 127 -6.55 14.07 8.09
N VAL A 128 -7.25 14.13 9.20
CA VAL A 128 -6.70 14.61 10.46
C VAL A 128 -6.16 13.44 11.26
N GLY A 129 -4.84 13.38 11.41
CA GLY A 129 -4.16 12.33 12.18
C GLY A 129 -4.22 12.61 13.69
N MET A 130 -4.94 11.78 14.44
CA MET A 130 -5.01 11.85 15.91
C MET A 130 -4.15 10.77 16.55
N GLY A 131 -3.51 11.12 17.67
CA GLY A 131 -2.59 10.23 18.40
C GLY A 131 -1.12 10.39 18.00
N MET A 132 -0.25 9.79 18.80
CA MET A 132 1.19 9.75 18.52
C MET A 132 1.47 9.04 17.19
N THR A 133 2.51 9.44 16.48
CA THR A 133 2.96 8.94 15.18
C THR A 133 2.00 9.13 14.00
N SER A 134 0.74 9.52 14.23
CA SER A 134 -0.27 9.68 13.17
C SER A 134 0.18 10.66 12.10
N ILE A 135 -0.18 10.36 10.86
CA ILE A 135 0.08 11.23 9.71
C ILE A 135 -1.26 11.78 9.22
N GLY A 136 -1.36 13.10 9.16
CA GLY A 136 -2.47 13.82 8.57
C GLY A 136 -2.14 14.35 7.17
N SER A 137 -3.17 14.58 6.38
CA SER A 137 -3.11 15.23 5.07
C SER A 137 -4.20 16.29 5.01
N VAL A 138 -3.82 17.55 5.06
CA VAL A 138 -4.75 18.69 5.04
C VAL A 138 -4.35 19.63 3.91
N GLY A 139 -5.25 19.83 2.95
CA GLY A 139 -4.95 20.55 1.72
C GLY A 139 -3.74 19.93 1.00
N ASN A 140 -2.71 20.72 0.75
CA ASN A 140 -1.47 20.27 0.13
C ASN A 140 -0.32 20.04 1.15
N CYS A 141 -0.66 19.75 2.41
CA CYS A 141 0.32 19.50 3.45
C CYS A 141 0.18 18.10 4.04
N TYR A 142 1.30 17.45 4.29
CA TYR A 142 1.37 16.29 5.18
C TYR A 142 2.02 16.68 6.49
N ALA A 143 1.47 16.19 7.61
CA ALA A 143 2.02 16.43 8.95
C ALA A 143 2.03 15.13 9.74
N GLN A 144 3.12 14.86 10.45
CA GLN A 144 3.24 13.71 11.35
C GLN A 144 3.40 14.18 12.78
N ASN A 145 2.61 13.58 13.67
CA ASN A 145 2.68 13.82 15.10
C ASN A 145 3.96 13.23 15.73
N VAL A 146 4.31 13.74 16.91
CA VAL A 146 5.42 13.23 17.73
C VAL A 146 5.27 11.74 18.03
N ARG A 147 6.38 11.06 18.31
CA ARG A 147 6.43 9.61 18.44
C ARG A 147 6.28 9.09 19.86
N GLU A 148 6.68 9.91 20.82
CA GLU A 148 6.67 9.59 22.24
C GLU A 148 5.34 10.00 22.85
N LEU A 149 4.72 9.08 23.63
CA LEU A 149 3.39 9.27 24.20
C LEU A 149 3.36 10.45 25.19
N ASP A 150 4.35 10.52 26.07
CA ASP A 150 4.42 11.58 27.08
C ASP A 150 4.55 12.97 26.43
N THR A 151 5.44 13.10 25.45
CA THR A 151 5.59 14.34 24.67
C THR A 151 4.30 14.70 23.92
N TYR A 152 3.58 13.69 23.38
CA TYR A 152 2.31 13.93 22.72
C TYR A 152 1.31 14.59 23.69
N TYR A 153 1.13 14.03 24.89
CA TYR A 153 0.21 14.59 25.89
C TYR A 153 0.66 15.96 26.40
N GLU A 154 1.96 16.15 26.67
CA GLU A 154 2.49 17.44 27.09
C GLU A 154 2.18 18.58 26.10
N VAL A 155 2.20 18.29 24.79
CA VAL A 155 1.91 19.30 23.75
C VAL A 155 0.40 19.55 23.67
N ILE A 156 -0.42 18.47 23.72
CA ILE A 156 -1.88 18.58 23.69
C ILE A 156 -2.40 19.35 24.91
N ASP A 157 -1.89 19.06 26.11
CA ASP A 157 -2.31 19.74 27.36
C ASP A 157 -2.00 21.25 27.34
N LYS A 158 -1.02 21.67 26.52
CA LYS A 158 -0.74 23.08 26.24
C LYS A 158 -1.62 23.69 25.15
N GLY A 159 -2.59 22.94 24.60
CA GLY A 159 -3.46 23.38 23.50
C GLY A 159 -2.73 23.55 22.16
N GLN A 160 -1.62 22.85 21.97
CA GLN A 160 -0.80 22.94 20.76
C GLN A 160 -0.95 21.69 19.88
N LEU A 161 -0.71 21.83 18.57
CA LEU A 161 -0.68 20.69 17.65
C LEU A 161 0.63 19.91 17.87
N PRO A 162 0.58 18.59 18.09
CA PRO A 162 1.74 17.77 18.42
C PRO A 162 2.54 17.38 17.18
N VAL A 163 2.72 18.30 16.23
CA VAL A 163 3.41 18.05 14.97
C VAL A 163 4.91 17.96 15.18
N PHE A 164 5.50 16.83 14.79
CA PHE A 164 6.94 16.60 14.79
C PHE A 164 7.61 17.06 13.49
N ARG A 165 6.97 16.79 12.35
CA ARG A 165 7.45 17.15 11.03
C ARG A 165 6.30 17.22 10.04
N GLY A 166 6.53 17.92 8.94
CA GLY A 166 5.59 18.00 7.84
C GLY A 166 6.26 18.43 6.55
N ILE A 167 5.51 18.35 5.47
CA ILE A 167 5.91 18.85 4.17
C ILE A 167 4.72 19.53 3.52
N LYS A 168 4.96 20.68 2.92
CA LYS A 168 4.04 21.32 2.00
C LYS A 168 4.42 20.89 0.58
N LEU A 169 3.48 20.28 -0.11
CA LEU A 169 3.68 19.81 -1.47
C LEU A 169 3.84 21.01 -2.41
N ASN A 170 4.82 20.93 -3.29
CA ASN A 170 4.96 21.81 -4.43
C ASN A 170 4.18 21.26 -5.64
N HIS A 171 4.20 21.97 -6.75
CA HIS A 171 3.46 21.59 -7.96
C HIS A 171 3.90 20.23 -8.52
N ASP A 172 5.21 19.95 -8.58
CA ASP A 172 5.76 18.66 -9.01
C ASP A 172 5.31 17.51 -8.10
N ASP A 173 5.33 17.73 -6.78
CA ASP A 173 4.84 16.74 -5.80
C ASP A 173 3.37 16.38 -6.03
N GLU A 174 2.53 17.37 -6.35
CA GLU A 174 1.11 17.14 -6.60
C GLU A 174 0.88 16.35 -7.89
N ILE A 175 1.61 16.65 -8.96
CA ILE A 175 1.56 15.87 -10.22
C ILE A 175 1.98 14.42 -9.95
N ARG A 176 3.12 14.20 -9.29
CA ARG A 176 3.64 12.87 -8.95
C ARG A 176 2.69 12.10 -8.04
N ARG A 177 2.09 12.76 -7.06
CA ARG A 177 1.04 12.17 -6.22
C ARG A 177 -0.15 11.70 -7.07
N GLY A 178 -0.58 12.47 -8.04
CA GLY A 178 -1.63 12.10 -8.98
C GLY A 178 -1.29 10.84 -9.77
N VAL A 179 -0.09 10.78 -10.35
CA VAL A 179 0.43 9.61 -11.08
C VAL A 179 0.49 8.37 -10.18
N ILE A 180 1.12 8.49 -9.01
CA ILE A 180 1.25 7.37 -8.05
C ILE A 180 -0.12 6.89 -7.60
N THR A 181 -1.08 7.79 -7.33
CA THR A 181 -2.43 7.43 -6.89
C THR A 181 -3.17 6.63 -7.97
N GLN A 182 -3.11 7.04 -9.24
CA GLN A 182 -3.74 6.29 -10.33
C GLN A 182 -3.13 4.90 -10.47
N LEU A 183 -1.82 4.79 -10.50
CA LEU A 183 -1.14 3.50 -10.64
C LEU A 183 -1.43 2.55 -9.46
N ILE A 184 -1.35 3.04 -8.23
CA ILE A 184 -1.49 2.19 -7.03
C ILE A 184 -2.95 1.78 -6.76
N CYS A 185 -3.92 2.57 -7.21
CA CYS A 185 -5.35 2.32 -7.00
C CYS A 185 -6.01 1.58 -8.17
N HIS A 186 -5.56 1.86 -9.40
CA HIS A 186 -6.27 1.39 -10.60
C HIS A 186 -5.42 0.52 -11.52
N PHE A 187 -4.11 0.38 -11.25
CA PHE A 187 -3.16 -0.37 -12.08
C PHE A 187 -3.05 0.13 -13.53
N GLU A 188 -3.55 1.32 -13.79
CA GLU A 188 -3.47 1.99 -15.07
C GLU A 188 -3.31 3.50 -14.88
N LEU A 189 -2.73 4.13 -15.89
CA LEU A 189 -2.55 5.57 -15.94
C LEU A 189 -2.77 6.05 -17.37
N ALA A 190 -3.83 6.81 -17.62
CA ALA A 190 -4.04 7.48 -18.91
C ALA A 190 -3.26 8.81 -18.93
N PHE A 191 -2.34 9.00 -19.89
CA PHE A 191 -1.54 10.22 -19.99
C PHE A 191 -2.42 11.46 -20.11
N ALA A 192 -3.44 11.41 -20.95
CA ALA A 192 -4.38 12.50 -21.14
C ALA A 192 -5.10 12.96 -19.87
N SER A 193 -5.18 12.12 -18.82
CA SER A 193 -5.77 12.52 -17.54
C SER A 193 -4.85 13.48 -16.79
N ILE A 194 -3.56 13.17 -16.75
CA ILE A 194 -2.53 14.01 -16.11
C ILE A 194 -2.31 15.29 -16.92
N GLU A 195 -2.19 15.17 -18.24
CA GLU A 195 -1.97 16.29 -19.15
C GLU A 195 -3.07 17.36 -19.04
N ARG A 196 -4.33 16.93 -19.02
CA ARG A 196 -5.47 17.85 -18.85
C ARG A 196 -5.54 18.49 -17.48
N GLN A 197 -5.22 17.72 -16.44
CA GLN A 197 -5.32 18.21 -15.07
C GLN A 197 -4.22 19.21 -14.75
N TRP A 198 -3.00 19.01 -15.27
CA TRP A 198 -1.82 19.75 -14.86
C TRP A 198 -1.21 20.61 -15.97
N ASN A 199 -1.75 20.55 -17.17
CA ASN A 199 -1.29 21.28 -18.36
C ASN A 199 0.21 21.02 -18.66
N VAL A 200 0.59 19.75 -18.67
CA VAL A 200 1.95 19.26 -18.99
C VAL A 200 1.85 18.26 -20.14
N ASP A 201 2.94 18.08 -20.92
CA ASP A 201 3.11 16.89 -21.74
C ASP A 201 3.68 15.77 -20.87
N PHE A 202 3.00 14.63 -20.78
CA PHE A 202 3.39 13.57 -19.85
C PHE A 202 4.75 12.96 -20.19
N ARG A 203 4.99 12.71 -21.46
CA ARG A 203 6.22 12.05 -21.92
C ARG A 203 7.45 12.93 -21.75
N ASP A 204 7.31 14.22 -22.06
CA ASP A 204 8.38 15.20 -21.88
C ASP A 204 8.65 15.44 -20.40
N TYR A 205 7.59 15.59 -19.60
CA TYR A 205 7.70 15.87 -18.16
C TYR A 205 8.34 14.72 -17.38
N PHE A 206 8.00 13.47 -17.72
CA PHE A 206 8.47 12.26 -17.05
C PHE A 206 9.48 11.46 -17.91
N GLU A 207 10.22 12.10 -18.82
CA GLU A 207 11.21 11.42 -19.67
C GLU A 207 12.18 10.52 -18.87
N PRO A 208 12.78 10.97 -17.74
CA PRO A 208 13.68 10.14 -16.94
C PRO A 208 12.99 8.93 -16.28
N GLU A 209 11.75 9.10 -15.85
CA GLU A 209 10.93 8.03 -15.26
C GLU A 209 10.51 7.02 -16.33
N MET A 210 10.09 7.50 -17.50
CA MET A 210 9.73 6.64 -18.64
C MET A 210 10.91 5.77 -19.08
N ALA A 211 12.12 6.33 -19.09
CA ALA A 211 13.34 5.56 -19.39
C ALA A 211 13.59 4.45 -18.34
N GLN A 212 13.32 4.69 -17.06
CA GLN A 212 13.45 3.69 -15.99
C GLN A 212 12.41 2.58 -16.12
N LEU A 213 11.17 2.90 -16.53
CA LEU A 213 10.09 1.92 -16.71
C LEU A 213 10.35 0.92 -17.83
N HIS A 214 11.22 1.23 -18.81
CA HIS A 214 11.55 0.30 -19.90
C HIS A 214 12.08 -1.05 -19.41
N ASN A 215 12.87 -1.07 -18.33
CA ASN A 215 13.33 -2.33 -17.74
C ASN A 215 12.14 -3.16 -17.20
N MET A 216 11.16 -2.51 -16.58
CA MET A 216 9.98 -3.17 -16.05
C MET A 216 9.04 -3.66 -17.17
N VAL A 217 9.01 -2.98 -18.32
CA VAL A 217 8.34 -3.48 -19.54
C VAL A 217 9.02 -4.76 -20.03
N ASN A 218 10.35 -4.78 -20.10
CA ASN A 218 11.10 -5.97 -20.50
C ASN A 218 10.90 -7.15 -19.54
N ASP A 219 10.71 -6.85 -18.26
CA ASP A 219 10.39 -7.84 -17.21
C ASP A 219 8.93 -8.29 -17.23
N GLY A 220 8.09 -7.72 -18.12
CA GLY A 220 6.68 -8.07 -18.26
C GLY A 220 5.78 -7.57 -17.12
N LEU A 221 6.22 -6.54 -16.37
CA LEU A 221 5.47 -6.00 -15.23
C LEU A 221 4.43 -4.95 -15.64
N LEU A 222 4.65 -4.29 -16.77
CA LEU A 222 3.73 -3.28 -17.31
C LEU A 222 3.87 -3.16 -18.83
N GLU A 223 2.87 -2.58 -19.44
CA GLU A 223 2.84 -2.19 -20.86
C GLU A 223 2.72 -0.67 -20.96
N ILE A 224 3.40 -0.09 -21.94
CA ILE A 224 3.33 1.34 -22.24
C ILE A 224 2.97 1.49 -23.72
N ASN A 225 1.92 2.25 -24.00
CA ASN A 225 1.51 2.63 -25.34
C ASN A 225 1.31 4.15 -25.47
N ASP A 226 0.72 4.61 -26.56
CA ASP A 226 0.52 6.06 -26.78
C ASP A 226 -0.54 6.66 -25.84
N GLN A 227 -1.38 5.84 -25.22
CA GLN A 227 -2.46 6.29 -24.35
C GLN A 227 -2.09 6.29 -22.87
N GLY A 228 -1.17 5.42 -22.45
CA GLY A 228 -0.88 5.30 -21.02
C GLY A 228 0.03 4.14 -20.63
N ILE A 229 0.05 3.88 -19.32
CA ILE A 229 0.74 2.79 -18.64
C ILE A 229 -0.30 1.81 -18.11
N TYR A 230 -0.12 0.53 -18.36
CA TYR A 230 -1.00 -0.56 -17.92
C TYR A 230 -0.19 -1.62 -17.19
N VAL A 231 -0.54 -1.86 -15.93
CA VAL A 231 0.19 -2.80 -15.08
C VAL A 231 -0.36 -4.22 -15.29
N THR A 232 0.53 -5.15 -15.63
CA THR A 232 0.17 -6.56 -15.82
C THR A 232 -0.22 -7.23 -14.48
N PRO A 233 -0.91 -8.37 -14.47
CA PRO A 233 -1.19 -9.11 -13.24
C PRO A 233 0.06 -9.43 -12.40
N GLY A 234 1.20 -9.72 -13.04
CA GLY A 234 2.47 -9.89 -12.35
C GLY A 234 3.01 -8.60 -11.75
N GLY A 235 2.85 -7.48 -12.46
CA GLY A 235 3.24 -6.16 -12.00
C GLY A 235 2.37 -5.63 -10.86
N GLN A 236 1.10 -6.01 -10.78
CA GLN A 236 0.22 -5.61 -9.69
C GLN A 236 0.76 -6.03 -8.32
N LEU A 237 1.37 -7.21 -8.21
CA LEU A 237 2.01 -7.66 -6.97
C LEU A 237 3.24 -6.82 -6.61
N LEU A 238 3.86 -6.16 -7.59
CA LEU A 238 5.03 -5.31 -7.45
C LEU A 238 4.71 -3.83 -7.69
N ILE A 239 3.44 -3.43 -7.58
CA ILE A 239 2.98 -2.06 -7.88
C ILE A 239 3.77 -0.99 -7.12
N ARG A 240 4.21 -1.27 -5.89
CA ARG A 240 5.05 -0.36 -5.12
C ARG A 240 6.34 -0.02 -5.87
N ASN A 241 7.01 -1.00 -6.49
CA ASN A 241 8.24 -0.79 -7.24
C ASN A 241 8.01 0.13 -8.44
N ILE A 242 6.88 -0.05 -9.13
CA ILE A 242 6.48 0.80 -10.26
C ILE A 242 6.23 2.24 -9.78
N CYS A 243 5.47 2.42 -8.70
CA CYS A 243 5.20 3.72 -8.11
C CYS A 243 6.45 4.44 -7.60
N MET A 244 7.44 3.69 -7.07
CA MET A 244 8.71 4.24 -6.58
C MET A 244 9.53 4.95 -7.67
N VAL A 245 9.32 4.63 -8.94
CA VAL A 245 9.98 5.32 -10.07
C VAL A 245 9.64 6.81 -10.08
N PHE A 246 8.39 7.15 -9.70
CA PHE A 246 7.88 8.52 -9.66
C PHE A 246 8.16 9.25 -8.35
N ASP A 247 8.73 8.59 -7.33
CA ASP A 247 9.07 9.20 -6.04
C ASP A 247 10.47 9.81 -6.05
N VAL A 248 10.54 11.14 -6.13
CA VAL A 248 11.80 11.88 -6.16
C VAL A 248 12.55 11.87 -4.82
N TYR A 249 11.85 11.68 -3.71
CA TYR A 249 12.43 11.72 -2.36
C TYR A 249 13.21 10.44 -2.04
N LEU A 250 12.86 9.31 -2.64
CA LEU A 250 13.60 8.07 -2.46
C LEU A 250 15.03 8.18 -2.95
N LYS A 251 15.26 8.91 -4.04
CA LYS A 251 16.60 9.13 -4.61
C LYS A 251 17.49 9.98 -3.69
N GLN A 252 16.89 10.88 -2.92
CA GLN A 252 17.61 11.79 -2.01
C GLN A 252 17.98 11.11 -0.67
N HIS A 253 17.34 9.99 -0.33
CA HIS A 253 17.49 9.33 0.96
C HIS A 253 18.12 7.93 0.84
N SER A 254 19.10 7.76 -0.03
CA SER A 254 19.79 6.48 -0.30
C SER A 254 20.41 5.78 0.92
N GLY A 255 20.36 6.38 2.11
CA GLY A 255 20.81 5.81 3.38
C GLY A 255 19.70 5.29 4.31
N GLN A 256 18.42 5.56 4.04
CA GLN A 256 17.31 5.05 4.87
C GLN A 256 16.87 3.67 4.37
N ARG A 257 16.89 2.68 5.27
CA ARG A 257 16.37 1.34 4.97
C ARG A 257 14.85 1.35 5.15
N PHE A 258 14.14 1.30 4.04
CA PHE A 258 12.70 1.00 4.02
C PHE A 258 12.48 -0.52 4.17
N SER A 259 11.27 -0.92 4.56
CA SER A 259 10.91 -2.34 4.52
C SER A 259 11.09 -2.86 3.08
N LYS A 260 11.75 -4.00 2.94
CA LYS A 260 11.88 -4.65 1.63
C LYS A 260 10.48 -5.00 1.11
N VAL A 261 10.30 -4.88 -0.20
CA VAL A 261 9.02 -5.21 -0.84
C VAL A 261 8.76 -6.73 -0.75
N ILE A 262 9.85 -7.49 -0.79
CA ILE A 262 9.85 -8.96 -0.59
C ILE A 262 11.06 -9.34 0.26
#